data_ae079b9fc5784a2cb179bd4b91eb6ae9
#
_entry.id   ae079b9fc5784a2cb179bd4b91eb6ae9
#
_cell.length_a   1.000
_cell.length_b   1.000
_cell.length_c   1.000
_cell.angle_alpha   90.00
_cell.angle_beta   90.00
_cell.angle_gamma   90.00
#
_symmetry.space_group_name_H-M   'P 1'
#
loop_
_entity.id
_entity.type
_entity.pdbx_description
1 polymer ?
#
loop_
_entity_poly.entity_id
_entity_poly.type
_entity_poly.pdbx_seq_one_letter_code
_entity_poly.pdbx_strand_id
1 'polypeptide(L)'
;MEFISLTDQLRALKVPQISTEDLILGAEQFKFSFLGKPYSAKTFTVGELDKQLKQLWSKSKDIFIEKEENETFLIKFQTSEEYEVILKFRPWFLDSDLLVPEPWNPKIPKSQVDITKQLFWLRLYNMQPGFANKDIMEGIVSAMGEVKELDPPDCIVPKGKLQKALVLIDVRDPLRRGFWIKNAAGEEVWIRLYYEKQPFKVLLYYRSQGS
;
A
#
# COMPACT_ATOMS: atom_id res chain seq x y z
N MET A 1 24.74 8.56 -53.10
CA MET A 1 23.91 9.28 -52.13
C MET A 1 23.62 8.31 -51.00
N GLU A 2 24.47 8.37 -49.93
CA GLU A 2 24.29 7.48 -48.76
C GLU A 2 23.08 7.95 -47.96
N PHE A 3 22.13 7.06 -47.78
CA PHE A 3 21.00 7.25 -46.89
C PHE A 3 21.48 7.15 -45.44
N ILE A 4 21.73 8.29 -44.79
CA ILE A 4 21.97 8.32 -43.34
C ILE A 4 20.70 7.78 -42.67
N SER A 5 20.85 6.69 -41.94
CA SER A 5 19.75 6.06 -41.21
C SER A 5 19.10 7.04 -40.23
N LEU A 6 17.78 6.99 -40.07
CA LEU A 6 17.05 7.75 -39.07
C LEU A 6 17.64 7.59 -37.66
N THR A 7 18.18 6.41 -37.39
CA THR A 7 18.90 6.07 -36.14
C THR A 7 20.19 6.88 -35.96
N ASP A 8 20.92 7.15 -37.05
CA ASP A 8 22.15 7.94 -36.99
C ASP A 8 21.83 9.43 -36.88
N GLN A 9 20.73 9.90 -37.46
CA GLN A 9 20.22 11.25 -37.26
C GLN A 9 19.76 11.49 -35.81
N LEU A 10 19.11 10.51 -35.17
CA LEU A 10 18.72 10.58 -33.77
C LEU A 10 19.94 10.52 -32.82
N ARG A 11 20.99 9.78 -33.17
CA ARG A 11 22.26 9.77 -32.41
C ARG A 11 23.03 11.07 -32.53
N ALA A 12 22.86 11.85 -33.61
CA ALA A 12 23.48 13.15 -33.78
C ALA A 12 22.81 14.27 -32.98
N LEU A 13 21.61 14.02 -32.40
CA LEU A 13 21.01 14.94 -31.45
C LEU A 13 21.89 14.97 -30.19
N LYS A 14 22.56 16.10 -29.94
CA LYS A 14 23.29 16.32 -28.70
C LYS A 14 22.33 16.18 -27.54
N VAL A 15 22.43 15.06 -26.81
CA VAL A 15 21.73 14.92 -25.53
C VAL A 15 22.27 16.01 -24.60
N PRO A 16 21.43 16.92 -24.08
CA PRO A 16 21.87 17.95 -23.15
C PRO A 16 22.60 17.27 -21.99
N GLN A 17 23.82 17.70 -21.70
CA GLN A 17 24.56 17.22 -20.53
C GLN A 17 24.01 17.97 -19.32
N ILE A 18 23.13 17.30 -18.57
CA ILE A 18 22.66 17.77 -17.27
C ILE A 18 23.68 17.33 -16.22
N SER A 19 24.11 18.24 -15.36
CA SER A 19 25.04 17.89 -14.30
C SER A 19 24.40 16.89 -13.31
N THR A 20 25.22 16.00 -12.73
CA THR A 20 24.75 15.08 -11.68
C THR A 20 24.22 15.85 -10.48
N GLU A 21 24.78 17.02 -10.18
CA GLU A 21 24.36 17.89 -9.08
C GLU A 21 22.96 18.45 -9.32
N ASP A 22 22.64 18.91 -10.51
CA ASP A 22 21.31 19.40 -10.86
C ASP A 22 20.27 18.29 -10.79
N LEU A 23 20.63 17.07 -11.19
CA LEU A 23 19.73 15.90 -11.07
C LEU A 23 19.47 15.52 -9.60
N ILE A 24 20.48 15.62 -8.74
CA ILE A 24 20.34 15.37 -7.30
C ILE A 24 19.45 16.45 -6.67
N LEU A 25 19.70 17.73 -6.96
CA LEU A 25 18.91 18.83 -6.45
C LEU A 25 17.46 18.75 -6.91
N GLY A 26 17.22 18.38 -8.17
CA GLY A 26 15.89 18.14 -8.70
C GLY A 26 15.16 17.00 -7.97
N ALA A 27 15.88 15.95 -7.57
CA ALA A 27 15.31 14.83 -6.84
C ALA A 27 15.03 15.14 -5.37
N GLU A 28 15.87 15.95 -4.71
CA GLU A 28 15.71 16.29 -3.28
C GLU A 28 14.37 16.98 -2.97
N GLN A 29 13.84 17.78 -3.89
CA GLN A 29 12.53 18.42 -3.69
C GLN A 29 11.36 17.43 -3.56
N PHE A 30 11.55 16.16 -3.93
CA PHE A 30 10.54 15.10 -3.85
C PHE A 30 10.85 14.05 -2.76
N LYS A 31 11.85 14.30 -1.94
CA LYS A 31 12.35 13.38 -0.91
C LYS A 31 11.24 12.86 0.03
N PHE A 32 10.29 13.73 0.39
CA PHE A 32 9.18 13.39 1.25
C PHE A 32 7.87 13.35 0.45
N SER A 33 7.84 12.50 -0.57
CA SER A 33 6.68 12.37 -1.45
C SER A 33 6.27 10.92 -1.57
N PHE A 34 4.98 10.72 -1.77
CA PHE A 34 4.46 9.43 -2.23
C PHE A 34 3.41 9.62 -3.33
N LEU A 35 3.18 8.59 -4.08
CA LEU A 35 2.04 8.48 -4.98
C LEU A 35 0.88 7.88 -4.20
N GLY A 36 -0.22 8.61 -4.11
CA GLY A 36 -1.44 8.16 -3.44
C GLY A 36 -2.50 7.80 -4.47
N LYS A 37 -3.06 6.60 -4.38
CA LYS A 37 -4.18 6.18 -5.22
C LYS A 37 -5.40 5.84 -4.38
N PRO A 38 -6.51 6.60 -4.51
CA PRO A 38 -7.79 6.19 -3.96
C PRO A 38 -8.36 5.00 -4.74
N TYR A 39 -8.71 3.93 -4.05
CA TYR A 39 -9.47 2.81 -4.59
C TYR A 39 -10.95 3.06 -4.32
N SER A 40 -11.60 3.72 -5.28
CA SER A 40 -12.97 4.23 -5.17
C SER A 40 -13.70 4.08 -6.50
N ALA A 41 -15.02 3.99 -6.46
CA ALA A 41 -15.87 4.08 -7.65
C ALA A 41 -16.05 5.52 -8.15
N LYS A 42 -15.76 6.52 -7.30
CA LYS A 42 -15.80 7.94 -7.64
C LYS A 42 -14.39 8.45 -7.99
N THR A 43 -14.32 9.45 -8.85
CA THR A 43 -13.10 10.21 -9.11
C THR A 43 -12.95 11.31 -8.06
N PHE A 44 -11.72 11.64 -7.70
CA PHE A 44 -11.41 12.74 -6.80
C PHE A 44 -10.81 13.92 -7.56
N THR A 45 -11.24 15.11 -7.21
CA THR A 45 -10.53 16.35 -7.56
C THR A 45 -9.43 16.61 -6.52
N VAL A 46 -8.43 17.42 -6.88
CA VAL A 46 -7.37 17.84 -5.93
C VAL A 46 -7.97 18.52 -4.70
N GLY A 47 -8.98 19.37 -4.88
CA GLY A 47 -9.61 20.10 -3.77
C GLY A 47 -10.39 19.19 -2.81
N GLU A 48 -11.09 18.17 -3.32
CA GLU A 48 -11.78 17.19 -2.49
C GLU A 48 -10.79 16.33 -1.72
N LEU A 49 -9.72 15.87 -2.38
CA LEU A 49 -8.68 15.09 -1.75
C LEU A 49 -7.97 15.91 -0.65
N ASP A 50 -7.57 17.15 -0.94
CA ASP A 50 -6.93 18.05 0.03
C ASP A 50 -7.78 18.25 1.29
N LYS A 51 -9.08 18.51 1.09
CA LYS A 51 -10.01 18.68 2.21
C LYS A 51 -10.08 17.42 3.08
N GLN A 52 -10.18 16.23 2.49
CA GLN A 52 -10.26 14.98 3.23
C GLN A 52 -8.94 14.64 3.93
N LEU A 53 -7.80 14.84 3.25
CA LEU A 53 -6.49 14.58 3.83
C LEU A 53 -6.18 15.52 4.99
N LYS A 54 -6.54 16.79 4.92
CA LYS A 54 -6.39 17.74 6.05
C LYS A 54 -7.23 17.35 7.27
N GLN A 55 -8.41 16.77 7.05
CA GLN A 55 -9.23 16.23 8.15
C GLN A 55 -8.60 14.95 8.72
N LEU A 56 -8.13 14.06 7.86
CA LEU A 56 -7.56 12.77 8.23
C LEU A 56 -6.18 12.92 8.91
N TRP A 57 -5.36 13.83 8.39
CA TRP A 57 -4.00 14.09 8.85
C TRP A 57 -3.89 15.49 9.49
N SER A 58 -4.68 15.72 10.51
CA SER A 58 -4.89 17.04 11.15
C SER A 58 -3.61 17.76 11.60
N LYS A 59 -2.48 17.03 11.70
CA LYS A 59 -1.16 17.59 12.03
C LYS A 59 -0.38 18.05 10.79
N SER A 60 -0.72 17.56 9.60
CA SER A 60 -0.04 17.91 8.36
C SER A 60 -0.82 19.01 7.65
N LYS A 61 -0.44 20.27 7.91
CA LYS A 61 -1.20 21.43 7.41
C LYS A 61 -0.82 21.85 6.00
N ASP A 62 0.44 21.62 5.62
CA ASP A 62 1.02 22.13 4.37
C ASP A 62 1.47 20.98 3.47
N ILE A 63 0.48 20.23 2.98
CA ILE A 63 0.70 19.20 1.96
C ILE A 63 0.49 19.79 0.57
N PHE A 64 1.38 19.47 -0.35
CA PHE A 64 1.20 19.78 -1.77
C PHE A 64 0.62 18.56 -2.47
N ILE A 65 -0.44 18.76 -3.28
CA ILE A 65 -1.12 17.67 -4.00
C ILE A 65 -1.20 18.06 -5.48
N GLU A 66 -0.77 17.13 -6.32
CA GLU A 66 -0.88 17.24 -7.77
C GLU A 66 -1.56 16.00 -8.33
N LYS A 67 -2.54 16.18 -9.23
CA LYS A 67 -3.22 15.05 -9.86
C LYS A 67 -2.36 14.52 -11.00
N GLU A 68 -2.13 13.22 -11.00
CA GLU A 68 -1.42 12.47 -12.02
C GLU A 68 -2.41 11.65 -12.86
N GLU A 69 -1.88 10.85 -13.78
CA GLU A 69 -2.68 9.91 -14.57
C GLU A 69 -3.26 8.78 -13.72
N ASN A 70 -4.27 8.08 -14.25
CA ASN A 70 -4.89 6.89 -13.65
C ASN A 70 -5.39 7.08 -12.21
N GLU A 71 -5.99 8.25 -11.91
CA GLU A 71 -6.52 8.60 -10.58
C GLU A 71 -5.46 8.52 -9.48
N THR A 72 -4.21 8.76 -9.82
CA THR A 72 -3.09 8.83 -8.89
C THR A 72 -2.81 10.28 -8.54
N PHE A 73 -2.28 10.52 -7.35
CA PHE A 73 -1.93 11.84 -6.86
C PHE A 73 -0.51 11.83 -6.30
N LEU A 74 0.30 12.78 -6.72
CA LEU A 74 1.57 13.09 -6.05
C LEU A 74 1.26 13.91 -4.81
N ILE A 75 1.68 13.42 -3.64
CA ILE A 75 1.48 14.07 -2.35
C ILE A 75 2.84 14.30 -1.71
N LYS A 76 3.17 15.59 -1.45
CA LYS A 76 4.46 16.03 -0.90
C LYS A 76 4.25 16.61 0.50
N PHE A 77 5.17 16.27 1.39
CA PHE A 77 5.26 16.81 2.74
C PHE A 77 6.45 17.75 2.87
N GLN A 78 6.38 18.63 3.82
CA GLN A 78 7.49 19.55 4.11
C GLN A 78 8.55 18.92 4.99
N THR A 79 8.15 17.97 5.86
CA THR A 79 9.03 17.34 6.83
C THR A 79 9.07 15.83 6.69
N SER A 80 10.19 15.21 7.10
CA SER A 80 10.32 13.75 7.16
C SER A 80 9.39 13.14 8.20
N GLU A 81 9.17 13.84 9.31
CA GLU A 81 8.34 13.35 10.42
C GLU A 81 6.90 13.14 9.98
N GLU A 82 6.32 14.10 9.25
CA GLU A 82 4.96 13.97 8.69
C GLU A 82 4.87 12.80 7.71
N TYR A 83 5.81 12.75 6.77
CA TYR A 83 5.89 11.68 5.77
C TYR A 83 5.97 10.29 6.42
N GLU A 84 6.88 10.10 7.39
CA GLU A 84 7.07 8.82 8.07
C GLU A 84 5.86 8.41 8.89
N VAL A 85 5.22 9.35 9.59
CA VAL A 85 3.98 9.10 10.36
C VAL A 85 2.88 8.60 9.43
N ILE A 86 2.69 9.24 8.28
CA ILE A 86 1.67 8.81 7.33
C ILE A 86 1.93 7.41 6.81
N LEU A 87 3.16 7.08 6.44
CA LEU A 87 3.52 5.75 5.99
C LEU A 87 3.44 4.70 7.09
N LYS A 88 3.82 5.02 8.30
CA LYS A 88 3.77 4.11 9.46
C LYS A 88 2.35 3.73 9.86
N PHE A 89 1.43 4.69 9.80
CA PHE A 89 0.06 4.49 10.29
C PHE A 89 -0.94 4.12 9.19
N ARG A 90 -0.49 3.64 8.02
CA ARG A 90 -1.41 3.05 7.03
C ARG A 90 -2.05 1.75 7.54
N PRO A 91 -3.20 1.33 7.00
CA PRO A 91 -3.92 1.91 5.86
C PRO A 91 -4.68 3.19 6.24
N TRP A 92 -4.97 4.01 5.21
CA TRP A 92 -5.76 5.22 5.30
C TRP A 92 -7.04 5.09 4.48
N PHE A 93 -8.10 5.74 4.93
CA PHE A 93 -9.39 5.69 4.25
C PHE A 93 -9.97 7.10 4.10
N LEU A 94 -10.40 7.40 2.90
CA LEU A 94 -11.13 8.60 2.52
C LEU A 94 -12.62 8.27 2.65
N ASP A 95 -13.25 8.61 3.74
CA ASP A 95 -14.55 8.09 4.16
C ASP A 95 -14.55 6.55 4.26
N SER A 96 -14.90 5.87 3.17
CA SER A 96 -14.90 4.39 3.12
C SER A 96 -13.94 3.84 2.06
N ASP A 97 -13.33 4.70 1.25
CA ASP A 97 -12.48 4.31 0.14
C ASP A 97 -11.02 4.20 0.61
N LEU A 98 -10.35 3.13 0.22
CA LEU A 98 -8.96 2.93 0.58
C LEU A 98 -8.05 3.90 -0.18
N LEU A 99 -7.19 4.62 0.53
CA LEU A 99 -6.07 5.35 -0.05
C LEU A 99 -4.79 4.51 0.11
N VAL A 100 -4.17 4.15 -1.00
CA VAL A 100 -2.86 3.45 -1.01
C VAL A 100 -1.75 4.47 -1.22
N PRO A 101 -0.95 4.80 -0.19
CA PRO A 101 0.22 5.63 -0.32
C PRO A 101 1.45 4.76 -0.61
N GLU A 102 2.11 4.99 -1.74
CA GLU A 102 3.36 4.29 -2.08
C GLU A 102 4.52 5.28 -2.16
N PRO A 103 5.61 5.07 -1.40
CA PRO A 103 6.80 5.90 -1.47
C PRO A 103 7.31 6.04 -2.90
N TRP A 104 7.57 7.28 -3.32
CA TRP A 104 8.07 7.52 -4.66
C TRP A 104 9.53 7.97 -4.64
N ASN A 105 10.35 7.25 -5.40
CA ASN A 105 11.71 7.64 -5.70
C ASN A 105 11.71 8.44 -7.01
N PRO A 106 12.07 9.74 -7.01
CA PRO A 106 12.05 10.58 -8.21
C PRO A 106 12.99 10.15 -9.33
N LYS A 107 13.88 9.19 -9.07
CA LYS A 107 14.74 8.54 -10.09
C LYS A 107 13.97 7.51 -10.92
N ILE A 108 12.77 7.14 -10.51
CA ILE A 108 11.89 6.17 -11.19
C ILE A 108 10.69 6.92 -11.77
N PRO A 109 10.33 6.70 -13.04
CA PRO A 109 9.11 7.25 -13.62
C PRO A 109 7.88 6.89 -12.77
N LYS A 110 6.98 7.84 -12.54
CA LYS A 110 5.76 7.64 -11.74
C LYS A 110 4.91 6.46 -12.24
N SER A 111 4.90 6.24 -13.55
CA SER A 111 4.18 5.13 -14.22
C SER A 111 4.72 3.73 -13.88
N GLN A 112 5.92 3.63 -13.33
CA GLN A 112 6.54 2.35 -12.93
C GLN A 112 6.34 2.01 -11.45
N VAL A 113 5.71 2.89 -10.69
CA VAL A 113 5.44 2.66 -9.27
C VAL A 113 4.21 1.75 -9.12
N ASP A 114 4.38 0.62 -8.44
CA ASP A 114 3.29 -0.31 -8.15
C ASP A 114 2.45 0.19 -6.95
N ILE A 115 1.28 0.73 -7.22
CA ILE A 115 0.34 1.24 -6.20
C ILE A 115 -0.82 0.25 -5.98
N THR A 116 -0.59 -1.03 -6.26
CA THR A 116 -1.65 -2.06 -6.16
C THR A 116 -1.61 -2.82 -4.84
N LYS A 117 -0.65 -2.56 -3.98
CA LYS A 117 -0.46 -3.31 -2.74
C LYS A 117 -0.54 -2.41 -1.51
N GLN A 118 -1.13 -2.93 -0.44
CA GLN A 118 -1.26 -2.24 0.84
C GLN A 118 -0.94 -3.16 2.01
N LEU A 119 -0.24 -2.62 3.00
CA LEU A 119 0.01 -3.30 4.27
C LEU A 119 -1.22 -3.27 5.16
N PHE A 120 -1.62 -4.44 5.65
CA PHE A 120 -2.69 -4.57 6.63
C PHE A 120 -2.22 -5.39 7.82
N TRP A 121 -2.54 -4.94 9.02
CA TRP A 121 -2.52 -5.77 10.20
C TRP A 121 -3.77 -6.65 10.23
N LEU A 122 -3.57 -7.95 10.22
CA LEU A 122 -4.61 -8.97 10.34
C LEU A 122 -4.60 -9.55 11.75
N ARG A 123 -5.77 -9.62 12.39
CA ARG A 123 -5.97 -10.43 13.62
C ARG A 123 -6.57 -11.77 13.22
N LEU A 124 -5.97 -12.84 13.73
CA LEU A 124 -6.39 -14.21 13.44
C LEU A 124 -7.20 -14.75 14.62
N TYR A 125 -8.40 -15.21 14.32
CA TYR A 125 -9.31 -15.82 15.29
C TYR A 125 -9.43 -17.32 15.03
N ASN A 126 -9.80 -18.08 16.07
CA ASN A 126 -9.96 -19.53 16.07
C ASN A 126 -8.63 -20.30 15.84
N MET A 127 -7.52 -19.68 16.21
CA MET A 127 -6.21 -20.33 16.15
C MET A 127 -6.13 -21.43 17.21
N GLN A 128 -5.90 -22.68 16.76
CA GLN A 128 -5.68 -23.81 17.68
C GLN A 128 -4.25 -23.78 18.22
N PRO A 129 -4.00 -24.33 19.43
CA PRO A 129 -2.66 -24.36 20.01
C PRO A 129 -1.60 -25.02 19.11
N GLY A 130 -2.00 -26.02 18.30
CA GLY A 130 -1.09 -26.66 17.32
C GLY A 130 -0.60 -25.79 16.19
N PHE A 131 -1.19 -24.59 16.02
CA PHE A 131 -0.75 -23.61 15.02
C PHE A 131 0.23 -22.57 15.59
N ALA A 132 0.56 -22.64 16.87
CA ALA A 132 1.49 -21.73 17.55
C ALA A 132 2.96 -22.04 17.18
N ASN A 133 3.27 -21.93 15.90
CA ASN A 133 4.59 -22.13 15.33
C ASN A 133 4.77 -21.13 14.19
N LYS A 134 5.94 -20.51 14.11
CA LYS A 134 6.22 -19.45 13.14
C LYS A 134 6.05 -19.92 11.69
N ASP A 135 6.64 -21.06 11.34
CA ASP A 135 6.61 -21.58 9.96
C ASP A 135 5.19 -21.94 9.52
N ILE A 136 4.42 -22.54 10.45
CA ILE A 136 3.00 -22.84 10.23
C ILE A 136 2.22 -21.55 10.04
N MET A 137 2.46 -20.55 10.89
CA MET A 137 1.76 -19.27 10.84
C MET A 137 2.06 -18.51 9.55
N GLU A 138 3.33 -18.42 9.15
CA GLU A 138 3.74 -17.82 7.88
C GLU A 138 3.11 -18.56 6.70
N GLY A 139 3.10 -19.89 6.70
CA GLY A 139 2.43 -20.70 5.69
C GLY A 139 0.93 -20.42 5.59
N ILE A 140 0.25 -20.35 6.73
CA ILE A 140 -1.19 -20.03 6.80
C ILE A 140 -1.47 -18.64 6.25
N VAL A 141 -0.72 -17.62 6.67
CA VAL A 141 -0.98 -16.22 6.34
C VAL A 141 -0.49 -15.85 4.94
N SER A 142 0.49 -16.57 4.39
CA SER A 142 1.00 -16.34 3.03
C SER A 142 -0.07 -16.49 1.94
N ALA A 143 -1.15 -17.24 2.22
CA ALA A 143 -2.32 -17.31 1.34
C ALA A 143 -3.04 -15.97 1.15
N MET A 144 -2.74 -14.96 1.99
CA MET A 144 -3.32 -13.61 1.92
C MET A 144 -2.45 -12.62 1.18
N GLY A 145 -1.15 -12.86 1.10
CA GLY A 145 -0.17 -11.98 0.52
C GLY A 145 1.22 -12.19 1.12
N GLU A 146 2.12 -11.25 0.90
CA GLU A 146 3.48 -11.32 1.43
C GLU A 146 3.51 -10.97 2.93
N VAL A 147 3.90 -11.91 3.78
CA VAL A 147 4.02 -11.72 5.23
C VAL A 147 5.26 -10.87 5.53
N LYS A 148 5.07 -9.75 6.23
CA LYS A 148 6.15 -8.85 6.63
C LYS A 148 6.54 -8.99 8.09
N GLU A 149 5.55 -9.26 8.97
CA GLU A 149 5.75 -9.32 10.41
C GLU A 149 4.68 -10.20 11.06
N LEU A 150 5.06 -10.90 12.13
CA LEU A 150 4.15 -11.61 13.03
C LEU A 150 4.22 -10.97 14.43
N ASP A 151 3.08 -10.83 15.11
CA ASP A 151 2.98 -10.28 16.46
C ASP A 151 2.08 -11.16 17.33
N PRO A 152 2.64 -11.86 18.32
CA PRO A 152 4.06 -11.98 18.65
C PRO A 152 4.86 -12.80 17.60
N PRO A 153 6.17 -12.50 17.42
CA PRO A 153 6.98 -13.11 16.36
C PRO A 153 7.27 -14.60 16.56
N ASP A 154 7.21 -15.08 17.81
CA ASP A 154 7.36 -16.50 18.19
C ASP A 154 6.03 -17.26 18.12
N CYS A 155 4.94 -16.59 17.82
CA CYS A 155 3.57 -17.11 17.78
C CYS A 155 3.08 -17.67 19.13
N ILE A 156 3.75 -17.34 20.25
CA ILE A 156 3.31 -17.68 21.61
C ILE A 156 2.42 -16.57 22.14
N VAL A 157 1.13 -16.70 21.87
CA VAL A 157 0.15 -15.65 22.16
C VAL A 157 -0.22 -15.63 23.64
N PRO A 158 -0.01 -14.50 24.36
CA PRO A 158 -0.44 -14.39 25.76
C PRO A 158 -1.96 -14.53 25.92
N LYS A 159 -2.40 -15.01 27.08
CA LYS A 159 -3.83 -15.18 27.39
C LYS A 159 -4.60 -13.86 27.15
N GLY A 160 -5.68 -13.94 26.41
CA GLY A 160 -6.53 -12.78 26.07
C GLY A 160 -6.01 -11.90 24.94
N LYS A 161 -4.89 -12.26 24.31
CA LYS A 161 -4.39 -11.64 23.08
C LYS A 161 -4.74 -12.51 21.87
N LEU A 162 -4.50 -11.96 20.68
CA LEU A 162 -4.66 -12.65 19.40
C LEU A 162 -3.35 -12.59 18.63
N GLN A 163 -3.08 -13.64 17.86
CA GLN A 163 -2.03 -13.58 16.87
C GLN A 163 -2.38 -12.54 15.81
N LYS A 164 -1.40 -11.74 15.44
CA LYS A 164 -1.49 -10.79 14.35
C LYS A 164 -0.43 -11.07 13.30
N ALA A 165 -0.69 -10.62 12.10
CA ALA A 165 0.26 -10.63 11.01
C ALA A 165 0.16 -9.32 10.22
N LEU A 166 1.31 -8.73 9.88
CA LEU A 166 1.40 -7.64 8.93
C LEU A 166 1.62 -8.22 7.54
N VAL A 167 0.69 -8.00 6.64
CA VAL A 167 0.68 -8.62 5.31
C VAL A 167 0.54 -7.56 4.24
N LEU A 168 1.36 -7.66 3.20
CA LEU A 168 1.26 -6.84 2.00
C LEU A 168 0.28 -7.53 1.03
N ILE A 169 -0.89 -6.94 0.87
CA ILE A 169 -2.03 -7.52 0.15
C ILE A 169 -2.27 -6.74 -1.14
N ASP A 170 -2.55 -7.44 -2.23
CA ASP A 170 -3.03 -6.83 -3.47
C ASP A 170 -4.46 -6.33 -3.27
N VAL A 171 -4.67 -5.02 -3.41
CA VAL A 171 -5.95 -4.39 -3.13
C VAL A 171 -6.94 -4.46 -4.29
N ARG A 172 -6.54 -5.06 -5.42
CA ARG A 172 -7.44 -5.37 -6.55
C ARG A 172 -8.27 -6.61 -6.26
N ASP A 173 -7.78 -7.48 -5.37
CA ASP A 173 -8.47 -8.68 -4.93
C ASP A 173 -9.43 -8.39 -3.76
N PRO A 174 -10.58 -9.06 -3.69
CA PRO A 174 -11.49 -8.92 -2.56
C PRO A 174 -10.80 -9.35 -1.25
N LEU A 175 -10.94 -8.53 -0.21
CA LEU A 175 -10.41 -8.84 1.11
C LEU A 175 -11.15 -10.05 1.70
N ARG A 176 -10.42 -11.15 1.90
CA ARG A 176 -10.97 -12.40 2.45
C ARG A 176 -11.26 -12.24 3.92
N ARG A 177 -12.40 -12.77 4.37
CA ARG A 177 -12.79 -12.76 5.79
C ARG A 177 -12.19 -13.91 6.60
N GLY A 178 -11.64 -14.89 5.92
CA GLY A 178 -11.05 -16.08 6.51
C GLY A 178 -10.81 -17.14 5.44
N PHE A 179 -10.35 -18.28 5.92
CA PHE A 179 -10.09 -19.46 5.08
C PHE A 179 -10.17 -20.73 5.92
N TRP A 180 -10.40 -21.85 5.25
CA TRP A 180 -10.39 -23.17 5.88
C TRP A 180 -8.99 -23.77 5.85
N ILE A 181 -8.56 -24.33 6.98
CA ILE A 181 -7.34 -25.12 7.06
C ILE A 181 -7.65 -26.47 7.70
N LYS A 182 -6.86 -27.49 7.39
CA LYS A 182 -6.94 -28.79 8.08
C LYS A 182 -6.01 -28.79 9.27
N ASN A 183 -6.54 -29.24 10.43
CA ASN A 183 -5.73 -29.46 11.62
C ASN A 183 -5.02 -30.82 11.55
N ALA A 184 -4.22 -31.15 12.58
CA ALA A 184 -3.50 -32.42 12.66
C ALA A 184 -4.41 -33.67 12.67
N ALA A 185 -5.67 -33.53 13.08
CA ALA A 185 -6.67 -34.59 13.04
C ALA A 185 -7.37 -34.72 11.67
N GLY A 186 -7.01 -33.86 10.70
CA GLY A 186 -7.66 -33.82 9.38
C GLY A 186 -8.99 -33.06 9.34
N GLU A 187 -9.39 -32.44 10.44
CA GLU A 187 -10.64 -31.68 10.54
C GLU A 187 -10.46 -30.27 9.94
N GLU A 188 -11.49 -29.77 9.28
CA GLU A 188 -11.52 -28.41 8.73
C GLU A 188 -11.82 -27.39 9.81
N VAL A 189 -10.94 -26.40 9.95
CA VAL A 189 -11.04 -25.30 10.92
C VAL A 189 -11.12 -23.99 10.16
N TRP A 190 -12.16 -23.17 10.45
CA TRP A 190 -12.29 -21.84 9.89
C TRP A 190 -11.44 -20.83 10.66
N ILE A 191 -10.42 -20.28 10.03
CA ILE A 191 -9.63 -19.16 10.56
C ILE A 191 -10.27 -17.87 10.08
N ARG A 192 -10.83 -17.09 11.04
CA ARG A 192 -11.44 -15.80 10.73
C ARG A 192 -10.39 -14.70 10.81
N LEU A 193 -10.42 -13.81 9.82
CA LEU A 193 -9.55 -12.64 9.72
C LEU A 193 -10.31 -11.36 10.06
N TYR A 194 -9.63 -10.47 10.77
CA TYR A 194 -10.07 -9.11 11.02
C TYR A 194 -8.95 -8.15 10.65
N TYR A 195 -9.24 -7.23 9.74
CA TYR A 195 -8.31 -6.21 9.29
C TYR A 195 -8.38 -5.00 10.24
N GLU A 196 -7.25 -4.64 10.86
CA GLU A 196 -7.20 -3.45 11.70
C GLU A 196 -7.45 -2.18 10.88
N LYS A 197 -8.13 -1.20 11.47
CA LYS A 197 -8.50 0.09 10.87
C LYS A 197 -9.43 0.02 9.64
N GLN A 198 -9.92 -1.13 9.25
CA GLN A 198 -10.84 -1.22 8.12
C GLN A 198 -12.21 -0.64 8.49
N PRO A 199 -12.76 0.34 7.73
CA PRO A 199 -14.12 0.81 7.91
C PRO A 199 -15.14 -0.30 7.61
N PHE A 200 -16.22 -0.34 8.40
CA PHE A 200 -17.24 -1.37 8.27
C PHE A 200 -17.88 -1.45 6.87
N LYS A 201 -17.95 -0.31 6.15
CA LYS A 201 -18.54 -0.20 4.82
C LYS A 201 -17.72 -0.83 3.70
N VAL A 202 -16.39 -0.91 3.82
CA VAL A 202 -15.53 -1.54 2.80
C VAL A 202 -15.85 -3.02 2.63
N LEU A 203 -16.32 -3.69 3.69
CA LEU A 203 -16.76 -5.09 3.63
C LEU A 203 -17.97 -5.31 2.72
N LEU A 204 -18.79 -4.29 2.47
CA LEU A 204 -20.00 -4.39 1.64
C LEU A 204 -19.74 -4.16 0.15
N TYR A 205 -18.76 -3.31 -0.19
CA TYR A 205 -18.44 -2.97 -1.57
C TYR A 205 -17.91 -4.18 -2.36
N TYR A 206 -17.07 -4.99 -1.73
CA TYR A 206 -16.55 -6.23 -2.35
C TYR A 206 -17.57 -7.37 -2.43
N ARG A 207 -18.74 -7.23 -1.79
CA ARG A 207 -19.83 -8.21 -1.86
C ARG A 207 -20.70 -8.08 -3.11
N SER A 208 -20.73 -6.90 -3.73
CA SER A 208 -21.59 -6.60 -4.88
C SER A 208 -20.94 -6.86 -6.24
N GLN A 209 -19.64 -7.15 -6.27
CA GLN A 209 -18.90 -7.44 -7.51
C GLN A 209 -18.67 -8.95 -7.75
N GLY A 210 -19.08 -9.81 -6.82
CA GLY A 210 -18.87 -11.26 -6.85
C GLY A 210 -20.19 -12.07 -6.92
N SER A 211 -21.18 -11.57 -7.68
CA SER A 211 -22.44 -12.30 -7.99
C SER A 211 -22.52 -12.52 -9.47
#